data_ba0d3358da5aeccec53f898eac957757
#
_entry.id   ba0d3358da5aeccec53f898eac957757
#
_cell.length_a   1.000
_cell.length_b   1.000
_cell.length_c   1.000
_cell.angle_alpha   90.00
_cell.angle_beta   90.00
_cell.angle_gamma   90.00
#
_symmetry.space_group_name_H-M   'P 1'
#
loop_
_entity.id
_entity.type
_entity.pdbx_description
1 polymer ?
#
loop_
_entity_poly.entity_id
_entity_poly.type
_entity_poly.pdbx_seq_one_letter_code
_entity_poly.pdbx_strand_id
1 'polypeptide(L)'
;MFRKCLALVAPVIALAGLTAPSLADMTLAAEHARIVRLPAEASAVVIGNPSIADAMVHDGRTLILTGRLQGRTNVIALDRIGRVIYSEDIVVSLDNPDQVALFRGPNRHTLSCGDTCNEIPRVGDETSRTEALTQQQDDRLAIADKALGEDTLPQ
;
A
#
# COMPACT_ATOMS: atom_id res chain seq x y z
N MET A 1 -65.49 -10.57 -45.87
CA MET A 1 -64.09 -11.02 -45.95
C MET A 1 -63.26 -10.29 -44.92
N PHE A 2 -63.12 -10.82 -43.70
CA PHE A 2 -62.38 -10.22 -42.62
C PHE A 2 -61.00 -10.89 -42.53
N ARG A 3 -59.91 -10.15 -42.85
CA ARG A 3 -58.51 -10.60 -42.69
C ARG A 3 -58.08 -10.25 -41.26
N LYS A 4 -57.91 -11.26 -40.41
CA LYS A 4 -57.35 -11.16 -39.06
C LYS A 4 -55.84 -10.95 -39.18
N CYS A 5 -55.33 -9.77 -38.83
CA CYS A 5 -53.89 -9.54 -38.62
C CYS A 5 -53.52 -10.11 -37.22
N LEU A 6 -52.71 -11.17 -37.24
CA LEU A 6 -52.16 -11.76 -36.04
C LEU A 6 -50.83 -11.04 -35.74
N ALA A 7 -50.83 -10.17 -34.70
CA ALA A 7 -49.63 -9.48 -34.24
C ALA A 7 -48.77 -10.47 -33.39
N LEU A 8 -47.60 -10.83 -33.88
CA LEU A 8 -46.58 -11.58 -33.15
C LEU A 8 -45.88 -10.61 -32.17
N VAL A 9 -46.16 -10.74 -30.91
CA VAL A 9 -45.41 -10.08 -29.83
C VAL A 9 -44.24 -10.97 -29.46
N ALA A 10 -43.04 -10.58 -29.85
CA ALA A 10 -41.79 -11.24 -29.44
C ALA A 10 -41.43 -10.81 -28.02
N PRO A 11 -41.11 -11.73 -27.08
CA PRO A 11 -40.63 -11.35 -25.76
C PRO A 11 -39.17 -10.91 -25.87
N VAL A 12 -38.90 -9.66 -25.49
CA VAL A 12 -37.55 -9.13 -25.28
C VAL A 12 -37.03 -9.71 -23.97
N ILE A 13 -36.18 -10.72 -24.03
CA ILE A 13 -35.45 -11.25 -22.88
C ILE A 13 -34.37 -10.24 -22.53
N ALA A 14 -34.61 -9.42 -21.50
CA ALA A 14 -33.59 -8.55 -20.91
C ALA A 14 -32.52 -9.41 -20.22
N LEU A 15 -31.36 -9.51 -20.83
CA LEU A 15 -30.19 -10.13 -20.24
C LEU A 15 -29.68 -9.20 -19.13
N ALA A 16 -30.14 -9.41 -17.89
CA ALA A 16 -29.59 -8.73 -16.73
C ALA A 16 -28.14 -9.23 -16.53
N GLY A 17 -27.17 -8.41 -16.94
CA GLY A 17 -25.77 -8.69 -16.73
C GLY A 17 -25.48 -8.78 -15.22
N LEU A 18 -25.11 -9.97 -14.75
CA LEU A 18 -24.52 -10.13 -13.41
C LEU A 18 -23.15 -9.43 -13.44
N THR A 19 -23.08 -8.18 -12.97
CA THR A 19 -21.80 -7.56 -12.63
C THR A 19 -21.29 -8.23 -11.38
N ALA A 20 -20.31 -9.13 -11.51
CA ALA A 20 -19.58 -9.67 -10.37
C ALA A 20 -18.90 -8.50 -9.64
N PRO A 21 -18.94 -8.43 -8.30
CA PRO A 21 -18.18 -7.44 -7.56
C PRO A 21 -16.69 -7.67 -7.86
N SER A 22 -16.05 -6.67 -8.44
CA SER A 22 -14.61 -6.62 -8.55
C SER A 22 -14.07 -6.50 -7.13
N LEU A 23 -13.36 -7.51 -6.65
CA LEU A 23 -12.53 -7.40 -5.44
C LEU A 23 -11.43 -6.40 -5.81
N ALA A 24 -11.60 -5.16 -5.39
CA ALA A 24 -10.59 -4.13 -5.61
C ALA A 24 -9.48 -4.38 -4.59
N ASP A 25 -8.30 -4.76 -5.05
CA ASP A 25 -7.11 -4.83 -4.21
C ASP A 25 -6.88 -3.49 -3.49
N MET A 26 -6.53 -3.53 -2.21
CA MET A 26 -6.13 -2.33 -1.49
C MET A 26 -4.71 -1.93 -1.92
N THR A 27 -4.58 -0.78 -2.57
CA THR A 27 -3.27 -0.22 -2.91
C THR A 27 -2.77 0.67 -1.78
N LEU A 28 -1.52 0.45 -1.37
CA LEU A 28 -0.81 1.19 -0.33
C LEU A 28 0.55 1.63 -0.89
N ALA A 29 0.90 2.90 -0.76
CA ALA A 29 2.23 3.35 -1.13
C ALA A 29 3.26 2.84 -0.10
N ALA A 30 4.46 2.45 -0.56
CA ALA A 30 5.55 2.12 0.34
C ALA A 30 5.88 3.30 1.27
N GLU A 31 6.28 3.02 2.51
CA GLU A 31 6.59 4.01 3.55
C GLU A 31 5.39 4.87 4.00
N HIS A 32 4.17 4.49 3.60
CA HIS A 32 2.95 5.18 4.02
C HIS A 32 2.07 4.28 4.89
N ALA A 33 1.36 4.94 5.81
CA ALA A 33 0.39 4.27 6.66
C ALA A 33 -1.05 4.62 6.24
N ARG A 34 -1.96 3.65 6.37
CA ARG A 34 -3.39 3.79 6.09
C ARG A 34 -4.21 3.27 7.26
N ILE A 35 -5.22 4.03 7.63
CA ILE A 35 -6.19 3.59 8.65
C ILE A 35 -7.29 2.78 7.97
N VAL A 36 -7.56 1.58 8.51
CA VAL A 36 -8.64 0.68 8.08
C VAL A 36 -9.61 0.49 9.24
N ARG A 37 -10.90 0.69 8.95
CA ARG A 37 -11.98 0.46 9.90
C ARG A 37 -12.56 -0.94 9.69
N LEU A 38 -12.58 -1.73 10.76
CA LEU A 38 -13.13 -3.09 10.75
C LEU A 38 -14.64 -3.08 11.01
N PRO A 39 -15.40 -4.00 10.40
CA PRO A 39 -16.85 -4.12 10.62
C PRO A 39 -17.20 -4.63 12.01
N ALA A 40 -16.31 -5.36 12.67
CA ALA A 40 -16.47 -5.89 14.02
C ALA A 40 -15.14 -5.82 14.81
N GLU A 41 -15.18 -6.16 16.10
CA GLU A 41 -13.98 -6.17 16.94
C GLU A 41 -13.06 -7.34 16.57
N ALA A 42 -11.83 -7.00 16.22
CA ALA A 42 -10.75 -7.96 16.00
C ALA A 42 -10.08 -8.35 17.32
N SER A 43 -9.82 -9.63 17.50
CA SER A 43 -9.00 -10.16 18.58
C SER A 43 -7.61 -10.60 18.10
N ALA A 44 -7.47 -10.87 16.80
CA ALA A 44 -6.20 -11.17 16.16
C ALA A 44 -6.14 -10.59 14.75
N VAL A 45 -4.95 -10.18 14.33
CA VAL A 45 -4.66 -9.73 12.96
C VAL A 45 -3.42 -10.44 12.46
N VAL A 46 -3.50 -10.93 11.23
CA VAL A 46 -2.42 -11.67 10.56
C VAL A 46 -2.11 -10.99 9.25
N ILE A 47 -0.84 -10.75 9.00
CA ILE A 47 -0.29 -10.32 7.71
C ILE A 47 0.44 -11.50 7.08
N GLY A 48 0.15 -11.79 5.80
CA GLY A 48 0.75 -12.90 5.09
C GLY A 48 2.26 -12.76 4.91
N ASN A 49 2.73 -11.55 4.60
CA ASN A 49 4.16 -11.23 4.51
C ASN A 49 4.48 -9.90 5.21
N PRO A 50 5.05 -9.93 6.44
CA PRO A 50 5.39 -8.73 7.19
C PRO A 50 6.51 -7.87 6.58
N SER A 51 7.27 -8.40 5.62
CA SER A 51 8.26 -7.59 4.89
C SER A 51 7.62 -6.64 3.88
N ILE A 52 6.43 -6.98 3.36
CA ILE A 52 5.71 -6.17 2.37
C ILE A 52 4.82 -5.14 3.06
N ALA A 53 4.03 -5.56 4.05
CA ALA A 53 3.17 -4.68 4.82
C ALA A 53 3.14 -5.11 6.29
N ASP A 54 2.85 -4.16 7.16
CA ASP A 54 2.69 -4.39 8.59
C ASP A 54 1.34 -3.87 9.07
N ALA A 55 0.82 -4.43 10.15
CA ALA A 55 -0.46 -4.03 10.73
C ALA A 55 -0.33 -3.81 12.24
N MET A 56 -0.71 -2.63 12.69
CA MET A 56 -0.84 -2.31 14.10
C MET A 56 -2.31 -2.17 14.47
N VAL A 57 -2.74 -2.85 15.53
CA VAL A 57 -4.08 -2.70 16.10
C VAL A 57 -4.09 -1.47 17.00
N HIS A 58 -4.81 -0.42 16.62
CA HIS A 58 -4.98 0.77 17.45
C HIS A 58 -6.07 0.55 18.51
N ASP A 59 -7.20 0.00 18.08
CA ASP A 59 -8.32 -0.42 18.92
C ASP A 59 -9.03 -1.63 18.29
N GLY A 60 -10.02 -2.21 18.97
CA GLY A 60 -10.70 -3.41 18.48
C GLY A 60 -11.29 -3.31 17.07
N ARG A 61 -11.46 -2.09 16.54
CA ARG A 61 -12.06 -1.83 15.21
C ARG A 61 -11.20 -0.99 14.28
N THR A 62 -10.00 -0.64 14.68
CA THR A 62 -9.12 0.23 13.90
C THR A 62 -7.77 -0.42 13.72
N LEU A 63 -7.40 -0.66 12.47
CA LEU A 63 -6.07 -1.07 12.07
C LEU A 63 -5.31 0.10 11.44
N ILE A 64 -4.02 0.15 11.68
CA ILE A 64 -3.08 0.99 10.96
C ILE A 64 -2.22 0.05 10.13
N LEU A 65 -2.38 0.09 8.80
CA LEU A 65 -1.60 -0.68 7.85
C LEU A 65 -0.45 0.18 7.35
N THR A 66 0.76 -0.34 7.37
CA THR A 66 1.97 0.34 6.88
C THR A 66 2.56 -0.45 5.72
N GLY A 67 2.70 0.20 4.56
CA GLY A 67 3.43 -0.36 3.42
C GLY A 67 4.92 -0.29 3.66
N ARG A 68 5.63 -1.41 3.47
CA ARG A 68 7.08 -1.51 3.64
C ARG A 68 7.79 -1.69 2.31
N LEU A 69 7.84 -2.90 1.80
CA LEU A 69 8.47 -3.22 0.53
C LEU A 69 7.42 -3.40 -0.57
N GLN A 70 7.78 -3.05 -1.79
CA GLN A 70 6.95 -3.33 -2.96
C GLN A 70 6.60 -4.81 -3.06
N GLY A 71 5.34 -5.11 -3.31
CA GLY A 71 4.86 -6.48 -3.47
C GLY A 71 3.38 -6.63 -3.18
N ARG A 72 2.92 -7.88 -3.16
CA ARG A 72 1.55 -8.25 -2.82
C ARG A 72 1.54 -9.12 -1.57
N THR A 73 0.64 -8.85 -0.67
CA THR A 73 0.35 -9.64 0.53
C THR A 73 -1.13 -9.56 0.85
N ASN A 74 -1.56 -10.11 1.97
CA ASN A 74 -2.92 -9.99 2.45
C ASN A 74 -2.96 -9.72 3.96
N VAL A 75 -4.07 -9.15 4.41
CA VAL A 75 -4.39 -8.96 5.83
C VAL A 75 -5.67 -9.73 6.17
N ILE A 76 -5.66 -10.43 7.30
CA ILE A 76 -6.80 -11.17 7.82
C ILE A 76 -7.02 -10.74 9.26
N ALA A 77 -8.24 -10.31 9.61
CA ALA A 77 -8.63 -10.03 10.98
C ALA A 77 -9.65 -11.06 11.46
N LEU A 78 -9.46 -11.56 12.68
CA LEU A 78 -10.26 -12.59 13.30
C LEU A 78 -10.94 -12.05 14.58
N ASP A 79 -12.16 -12.52 14.85
CA ASP A 79 -12.84 -12.28 16.11
C ASP A 79 -12.34 -13.22 17.25
N ARG A 80 -12.93 -13.10 18.44
CA ARG A 80 -12.55 -13.90 19.64
C ARG A 80 -12.75 -15.40 19.47
N ILE A 81 -13.61 -15.82 18.56
CA ILE A 81 -13.89 -17.24 18.29
C ILE A 81 -13.24 -17.74 16.99
N GLY A 82 -12.33 -16.92 16.41
CA GLY A 82 -11.54 -17.30 15.25
C GLY A 82 -12.24 -17.16 13.89
N ARG A 83 -13.39 -16.47 13.83
CA ARG A 83 -14.04 -16.19 12.53
C ARG A 83 -13.37 -15.02 11.84
N VAL A 84 -13.20 -15.14 10.52
CA VAL A 84 -12.72 -14.04 9.69
C VAL A 84 -13.78 -12.93 9.65
N ILE A 85 -13.43 -11.75 10.16
CA ILE A 85 -14.28 -10.55 10.11
C ILE A 85 -13.82 -9.55 9.04
N TYR A 86 -12.58 -9.67 8.58
CA TYR A 86 -12.03 -8.86 7.50
C TYR A 86 -10.91 -9.63 6.80
N SER A 87 -10.88 -9.57 5.48
CA SER A 87 -9.82 -10.16 4.65
C SER A 87 -9.68 -9.31 3.40
N GLU A 88 -8.47 -8.85 3.11
CA GLU A 88 -8.18 -7.97 1.98
C GLU A 88 -6.79 -8.27 1.42
N ASP A 89 -6.66 -8.24 0.09
CA ASP A 89 -5.36 -8.27 -0.59
C ASP A 89 -4.76 -6.87 -0.63
N ILE A 90 -3.48 -6.77 -0.29
CA ILE A 90 -2.72 -5.52 -0.24
C ILE A 90 -1.66 -5.54 -1.32
N VAL A 91 -1.67 -4.53 -2.17
CA VAL A 91 -0.60 -4.26 -3.12
C VAL A 91 0.17 -3.04 -2.65
N VAL A 92 1.43 -3.24 -2.27
CA VAL A 92 2.32 -2.13 -1.95
C VAL A 92 3.07 -1.72 -3.21
N SER A 93 2.89 -0.47 -3.63
CA SER A 93 3.55 0.10 -4.80
C SER A 93 4.60 1.14 -4.38
N LEU A 94 5.60 1.33 -5.24
CA LEU A 94 6.56 2.43 -5.13
C LEU A 94 6.05 3.70 -5.82
N ASP A 95 4.89 3.63 -6.46
CA ASP A 95 4.30 4.76 -7.17
C ASP A 95 3.88 5.82 -6.16
N ASN A 96 4.64 6.90 -6.16
CA ASN A 96 4.34 8.11 -5.41
C ASN A 96 4.25 9.25 -6.44
N PRO A 97 3.17 10.04 -6.47
CA PRO A 97 3.00 11.12 -7.43
C PRO A 97 4.12 12.17 -7.37
N ASP A 98 4.80 12.26 -6.22
CA ASP A 98 5.89 13.20 -6.01
C ASP A 98 7.26 12.62 -6.39
N GLN A 99 7.32 11.41 -6.97
CA GLN A 99 8.56 10.77 -7.36
C GLN A 99 8.71 10.72 -8.88
N VAL A 100 9.91 11.07 -9.35
CA VAL A 100 10.28 11.07 -10.76
C VAL A 100 11.48 10.15 -10.98
N ALA A 101 11.35 9.20 -11.90
CA ALA A 101 12.47 8.39 -12.36
C ALA A 101 13.19 9.09 -13.51
N LEU A 102 14.45 9.46 -13.28
CA LEU A 102 15.34 10.06 -14.27
C LEU A 102 16.28 8.97 -14.82
N PHE A 103 16.32 8.81 -16.13
CA PHE A 103 17.23 7.89 -16.80
C PHE A 103 18.39 8.66 -17.45
N ARG A 104 19.63 8.27 -17.13
CA ARG A 104 20.85 8.76 -17.78
C ARG A 104 21.56 7.59 -18.45
N GLY A 105 21.29 7.37 -19.71
CA GLY A 105 21.68 6.14 -20.40
C GLY A 105 20.98 4.92 -19.75
N PRO A 106 21.72 3.88 -19.34
CA PRO A 106 21.13 2.71 -18.68
C PRO A 106 20.83 2.94 -17.19
N ASN A 107 21.32 4.02 -16.58
CA ASN A 107 21.26 4.26 -15.16
C ASN A 107 19.96 4.99 -14.78
N ARG A 108 19.27 4.44 -13.79
CA ARG A 108 18.07 5.05 -13.20
C ARG A 108 18.45 5.80 -11.91
N HIS A 109 17.83 6.97 -11.74
CA HIS A 109 17.91 7.79 -10.53
C HIS A 109 16.49 8.17 -10.13
N THR A 110 16.14 8.03 -8.88
CA THR A 110 14.83 8.44 -8.38
C THR A 110 14.94 9.75 -7.62
N LEU A 111 14.07 10.69 -7.96
CA LEU A 111 13.97 11.98 -7.29
C LEU A 111 12.62 12.09 -6.60
N SER A 112 12.60 12.63 -5.39
CA SER A 112 11.39 13.13 -4.73
C SER A 112 11.28 14.63 -4.98
N CYS A 113 10.16 15.05 -5.56
CA CYS A 113 9.93 16.41 -6.01
C CYS A 113 8.77 17.04 -5.22
N GLY A 114 9.05 18.18 -4.58
CA GLY A 114 8.09 19.16 -4.09
C GLY A 114 8.42 20.48 -4.76
N ASP A 115 8.72 21.54 -3.99
CA ASP A 115 9.25 22.80 -4.53
C ASP A 115 10.63 22.61 -5.19
N THR A 116 11.39 21.64 -4.72
CA THR A 116 12.67 21.21 -5.28
C THR A 116 12.70 19.69 -5.40
N CYS A 117 13.47 19.18 -6.37
CA CYS A 117 13.67 17.73 -6.54
C CYS A 117 14.97 17.31 -5.84
N ASN A 118 14.87 16.34 -4.94
CA ASN A 118 16.01 15.76 -4.25
C ASN A 118 16.12 14.27 -4.59
N GLU A 119 17.34 13.80 -4.80
CA GLU A 119 17.63 12.41 -5.09
C GLU A 119 17.41 11.56 -3.84
N ILE A 120 16.66 10.46 -3.99
CA ILE A 120 16.39 9.48 -2.94
C ILE A 120 16.77 8.09 -3.42
N PRO A 121 17.39 7.23 -2.57
CA PRO A 121 17.74 5.87 -2.96
C PRO A 121 16.48 5.01 -3.11
N ARG A 122 16.36 4.31 -4.24
CA ARG A 122 15.29 3.35 -4.51
C ARG A 122 15.84 2.06 -5.10
N VAL A 123 15.13 0.96 -4.86
CA VAL A 123 15.48 -0.33 -5.47
C VAL A 123 15.41 -0.22 -6.99
N GLY A 124 16.50 -0.57 -7.66
CA GLY A 124 16.66 -0.47 -9.11
C GLY A 124 17.34 0.81 -9.59
N ASP A 125 17.73 1.70 -8.69
CA ASP A 125 18.57 2.87 -9.02
C ASP A 125 20.03 2.45 -9.21
N GLU A 126 20.83 3.37 -9.78
CA GLU A 126 22.24 3.20 -10.00
C GLU A 126 22.97 2.95 -8.67
N THR A 127 23.68 1.81 -8.57
CA THR A 127 24.17 1.27 -7.29
C THR A 127 25.19 2.19 -6.62
N SER A 128 26.16 2.71 -7.38
CA SER A 128 27.24 3.53 -6.80
C SER A 128 26.70 4.83 -6.21
N ARG A 129 25.67 5.39 -6.84
CA ARG A 129 25.00 6.59 -6.35
C ARG A 129 24.14 6.30 -5.13
N THR A 130 23.42 5.20 -5.14
CA THR A 130 22.58 4.74 -4.01
C THR A 130 23.45 4.49 -2.77
N GLU A 131 24.59 3.81 -2.92
CA GLU A 131 25.54 3.59 -1.83
C GLU A 131 26.07 4.89 -1.24
N ALA A 132 26.45 5.87 -2.08
CA ALA A 132 26.90 7.17 -1.62
C ALA A 132 25.82 7.96 -0.85
N LEU A 133 24.57 7.91 -1.30
CA LEU A 133 23.45 8.55 -0.60
C LEU A 133 23.15 7.87 0.73
N THR A 134 23.15 6.54 0.77
CA THR A 134 22.95 5.76 2.00
C THR A 134 24.02 6.07 3.02
N GLN A 135 25.30 6.08 2.60
CA GLN A 135 26.40 6.43 3.49
C GLN A 135 26.26 7.84 4.09
N GLN A 136 25.84 8.82 3.28
CA GLN A 136 25.60 10.20 3.79
C GLN A 136 24.44 10.23 4.80
N GLN A 137 23.41 9.40 4.62
CA GLN A 137 22.31 9.29 5.58
C GLN A 137 22.77 8.66 6.89
N ASP A 138 23.55 7.58 6.83
CA ASP A 138 24.11 6.91 8.01
C ASP A 138 25.02 7.82 8.81
N ASP A 139 25.90 8.58 8.12
CA ASP A 139 26.77 9.57 8.76
C ASP A 139 25.96 10.64 9.52
N ARG A 140 24.84 11.10 8.93
CA ARG A 140 23.96 12.08 9.58
C ARG A 140 23.22 11.50 10.79
N LEU A 141 22.77 10.25 10.70
CA LEU A 141 22.14 9.55 11.82
C LEU A 141 23.13 9.38 12.97
N ALA A 142 24.37 8.98 12.69
CA ALA A 142 25.41 8.83 13.69
C ALA A 142 25.72 10.15 14.42
N ILE A 143 25.71 11.29 13.70
CA ILE A 143 25.85 12.62 14.30
C ILE A 143 24.68 12.96 15.21
N ALA A 144 23.44 12.64 14.78
CA ALA A 144 22.24 12.88 15.57
C ALA A 144 22.21 12.04 16.85
N ASP A 145 22.56 10.76 16.74
CA ASP A 145 22.63 9.83 17.90
C ASP A 145 23.69 10.28 18.92
N LYS A 146 24.84 10.76 18.43
CA LYS A 146 25.87 11.32 19.29
C LYS A 146 25.40 12.57 20.04
N ALA A 147 24.66 13.46 19.37
CA ALA A 147 24.11 14.67 19.99
C ALA A 147 23.10 14.33 21.10
N LEU A 148 22.25 13.30 20.86
CA LEU A 148 21.30 12.81 21.87
C LEU A 148 21.99 12.13 23.07
N GLY A 149 23.13 11.47 22.85
CA GLY A 149 23.89 10.79 23.89
C GLY A 149 24.68 11.74 24.80
N GLU A 150 25.03 12.93 24.34
CA GLU A 150 25.74 13.96 25.12
C GLU A 150 24.82 14.71 26.11
N ASP A 151 23.50 14.77 25.85
CA ASP A 151 22.53 15.44 26.71
C ASP A 151 22.07 14.61 27.94
N THR A 152 22.55 13.39 28.12
CA THR A 152 22.09 12.49 29.19
C THR A 152 22.99 12.42 30.41
N LEU A 153 23.84 13.41 30.73
CA LEU A 153 24.55 13.49 32.01
C LEU A 153 24.66 14.91 32.56
N PRO A 154 23.77 15.30 33.51
CA PRO A 154 24.21 16.05 34.65
C PRO A 154 24.42 15.10 35.81
N GLN A 155 25.63 15.00 36.32
CA GLN A 155 25.92 14.49 37.66
C GLN A 155 25.58 15.55 38.71
#